data_22f2f28af1966083c6101d420268195a
#
_entry.id   22f2f28af1966083c6101d420268195a
#
_cell.length_a   1.000
_cell.length_b   1.000
_cell.length_c   1.000
_cell.angle_alpha   90.00
_cell.angle_beta   90.00
_cell.angle_gamma   90.00
#
_symmetry.space_group_name_H-M   'P 1'
#
loop_
_entity.id
_entity.type
_entity.pdbx_description
1 polymer ?
#
loop_
_entity_poly.entity_id
_entity_poly.type
_entity_poly.pdbx_seq_one_letter_code
_entity_poly.pdbx_strand_id
1 'polypeptide(L)'
;MTNFIIKTHRKDTLYDKPHLFVLNKGMNSGKPQKEQFTNSFVVIFEKEEDCESLFFVAYSLWQTKFWHPFLVGSVIPFLRLPDFKKEFFPKASLMMAEHEEHKKNVAALKLLEQKEKQFHENINLINDMRRVILYRYCRK
;
A
#
# COMPACT_ATOMS: atom_id res chain seq x y z
N MET A 1 15.79 14.92 7.84
CA MET A 1 15.50 13.62 8.47
C MET A 1 13.99 13.49 8.64
N THR A 2 13.41 12.43 8.14
CA THR A 2 11.96 12.22 8.25
C THR A 2 11.65 11.63 9.62
N ASN A 3 10.84 12.34 10.39
CA ASN A 3 10.38 11.83 11.67
C ASN A 3 9.00 11.20 11.50
N PHE A 4 8.90 9.95 11.84
CA PHE A 4 7.64 9.24 11.86
C PHE A 4 7.60 8.24 13.00
N ILE A 5 6.39 7.93 13.44
CA ILE A 5 6.13 7.01 14.55
C ILE A 5 5.35 5.82 14.01
N ILE A 6 5.79 4.62 14.37
CA ILE A 6 5.11 3.38 14.01
C ILE A 6 4.54 2.76 15.27
N LYS A 7 3.24 2.45 15.26
CA LYS A 7 2.59 1.73 16.35
C LYS A 7 1.46 0.86 15.84
N THR A 8 0.96 -0.04 16.68
CA THR A 8 -0.21 -0.84 16.35
C THR A 8 -1.45 0.05 16.36
N HIS A 9 -2.25 -0.02 15.30
CA HIS A 9 -3.51 0.71 15.24
C HIS A 9 -4.55 0.02 16.13
N ARG A 10 -5.27 0.80 16.92
CA ARG A 10 -6.41 0.34 17.71
C ARG A 10 -7.69 0.82 17.04
N LYS A 11 -8.67 -0.07 16.98
CA LYS A 11 -9.98 0.22 16.40
C LYS A 11 -10.55 1.53 16.95
N ASP A 12 -11.14 2.31 16.05
CA ASP A 12 -11.81 3.59 16.36
C ASP A 12 -10.88 4.70 16.88
N THR A 13 -9.57 4.53 16.81
CA THR A 13 -8.62 5.59 17.12
C THR A 13 -8.53 6.54 15.93
N LEU A 14 -8.67 7.84 16.19
CA LEU A 14 -8.52 8.89 15.18
C LEU A 14 -7.14 9.52 15.29
N TYR A 15 -6.60 9.93 14.15
CA TYR A 15 -5.27 10.55 14.07
C TYR A 15 -5.39 11.91 13.38
N ASP A 16 -4.86 12.96 14.01
CA ASP A 16 -4.92 14.33 13.48
C ASP A 16 -3.81 14.62 12.48
N LYS A 17 -2.67 13.94 12.62
CA LYS A 17 -1.51 14.12 11.75
C LYS A 17 -1.62 13.21 10.52
N PRO A 18 -0.87 13.54 9.43
CA PRO A 18 -0.80 12.64 8.28
C PRO A 18 -0.37 11.22 8.72
N HIS A 19 -1.07 10.23 8.22
CA HIS A 19 -0.81 8.83 8.60
C HIS A 19 -1.17 7.88 7.47
N LEU A 20 -0.62 6.69 7.54
CA LEU A 20 -1.01 5.58 6.68
C LEU A 20 -1.11 4.31 7.53
N PHE A 21 -1.89 3.36 7.04
CA PHE A 21 -2.07 2.07 7.68
C PHE A 21 -1.33 1.00 6.89
N VAL A 22 -0.75 0.04 7.59
CA VAL A 22 -0.05 -1.09 6.99
C VAL A 22 -0.66 -2.38 7.55
N LEU A 23 -1.20 -3.21 6.69
CA LEU A 23 -1.80 -4.47 7.12
C LEU A 23 -0.78 -5.34 7.82
N ASN A 24 -1.17 -5.98 8.93
CA ASN A 24 -0.27 -6.81 9.70
C ASN A 24 -0.72 -8.26 9.85
N LYS A 25 -1.82 -8.65 9.22
CA LYS A 25 -2.39 -9.99 9.31
C LYS A 25 -2.76 -10.52 7.94
N GLY A 26 -2.49 -11.80 7.69
CA GLY A 26 -2.73 -12.44 6.41
C GLY A 26 -1.53 -12.34 5.47
N MET A 27 -1.67 -12.92 4.28
CA MET A 27 -0.61 -12.94 3.27
C MET A 27 -0.34 -11.56 2.66
N ASN A 28 -1.26 -10.62 2.82
CA ASN A 28 -1.08 -9.24 2.37
C ASN A 28 -0.46 -8.33 3.44
N SER A 29 0.08 -8.92 4.51
CA SER A 29 0.80 -8.15 5.54
C SER A 29 1.90 -7.31 4.91
N GLY A 30 1.99 -6.05 5.33
CA GLY A 30 2.88 -5.07 4.73
C GLY A 30 2.22 -4.15 3.69
N LYS A 31 0.98 -4.46 3.27
CA LYS A 31 0.25 -3.63 2.29
C LYS A 31 -0.14 -2.29 2.90
N PRO A 32 0.30 -1.16 2.30
CA PRO A 32 -0.12 0.15 2.78
C PRO A 32 -1.55 0.47 2.36
N GLN A 33 -2.28 1.15 3.23
CA GLN A 33 -3.64 1.62 2.97
C GLN A 33 -3.84 3.00 3.57
N LYS A 34 -4.68 3.79 2.95
CA LYS A 34 -5.07 5.11 3.46
C LYS A 34 -6.26 5.03 4.40
N GLU A 35 -7.11 4.04 4.23
CA GLU A 35 -8.31 3.84 5.03
C GLU A 35 -8.03 2.98 6.24
N GLN A 36 -8.79 3.22 7.31
CA GLN A 36 -8.68 2.47 8.55
C GLN A 36 -8.95 0.99 8.36
N PHE A 37 -8.13 0.17 8.97
CA PHE A 37 -8.30 -1.27 9.00
C PHE A 37 -7.90 -1.82 10.37
N THR A 38 -8.69 -2.75 10.91
CA THR A 38 -8.53 -3.22 12.29
C THR A 38 -7.17 -3.88 12.54
N ASN A 39 -6.73 -4.77 11.65
CA ASN A 39 -5.47 -5.49 11.79
C ASN A 39 -4.37 -4.79 11.01
N SER A 40 -3.89 -3.68 11.57
CA SER A 40 -2.88 -2.86 10.92
C SER A 40 -1.94 -2.18 11.92
N PHE A 41 -0.77 -1.81 11.42
CA PHE A 41 0.06 -0.79 12.05
C PHE A 41 -0.37 0.57 11.52
N VAL A 42 -0.10 1.61 12.27
CA VAL A 42 -0.24 2.99 11.81
C VAL A 42 1.13 3.66 11.80
N VAL A 43 1.44 4.34 10.71
CA VAL A 43 2.66 5.14 10.57
C VAL A 43 2.22 6.60 10.53
N ILE A 44 2.67 7.39 11.50
CA ILE A 44 2.24 8.78 11.70
C ILE A 44 3.40 9.70 11.35
N PHE A 45 3.11 10.71 10.54
CA PHE A 45 4.10 11.66 10.02
C PHE A 45 3.81 13.07 10.49
N GLU A 46 4.82 13.92 10.45
CA GLU A 46 4.65 15.36 10.69
C GLU A 46 4.20 16.10 9.41
N LYS A 47 4.62 15.61 8.24
CA LYS A 47 4.33 16.25 6.94
C LYS A 47 3.60 15.29 6.00
N GLU A 48 2.62 15.80 5.29
CA GLU A 48 1.87 15.04 4.29
C GLU A 48 2.77 14.54 3.14
N GLU A 49 3.74 15.34 2.74
CA GLU A 49 4.71 14.96 1.70
C GLU A 49 5.48 13.70 2.09
N ASP A 50 5.92 13.61 3.33
CA ASP A 50 6.64 12.43 3.83
C ASP A 50 5.73 11.20 3.87
N CYS A 51 4.49 11.38 4.28
CA CYS A 51 3.49 10.31 4.29
C CYS A 51 3.29 9.74 2.89
N GLU A 52 3.13 10.60 1.90
CA GLU A 52 2.94 10.20 0.50
C GLU A 52 4.17 9.48 -0.04
N SER A 53 5.36 10.00 0.21
CA SER A 53 6.61 9.39 -0.24
C SER A 53 6.80 8.00 0.37
N LEU A 54 6.59 7.85 1.67
CA LEU A 54 6.78 6.57 2.34
C LEU A 54 5.64 5.58 2.06
N PHE A 55 4.46 6.06 1.64
CA PHE A 55 3.43 5.18 1.13
C PHE A 55 3.95 4.36 -0.06
N PHE A 56 4.65 5.00 -1.00
CA PHE A 56 5.18 4.30 -2.16
C PHE A 56 6.34 3.38 -1.82
N VAL A 57 7.14 3.70 -0.80
CA VAL A 57 8.15 2.76 -0.27
C VAL A 57 7.46 1.51 0.27
N ALA A 58 6.47 1.68 1.12
CA ALA A 58 5.72 0.56 1.69
C ALA A 58 5.02 -0.26 0.61
N TYR A 59 4.42 0.41 -0.38
CA TYR A 59 3.78 -0.23 -1.52
C TYR A 59 4.77 -1.09 -2.32
N SER A 60 5.96 -0.57 -2.58
CA SER A 60 7.01 -1.28 -3.31
C SER A 60 7.48 -2.52 -2.56
N LEU A 61 7.67 -2.41 -1.25
CA LEU A 61 8.05 -3.55 -0.41
C LEU A 61 6.97 -4.64 -0.42
N TRP A 62 5.70 -4.23 -0.35
CA TRP A 62 4.59 -5.18 -0.42
C TRP A 62 4.50 -5.86 -1.79
N GLN A 63 4.60 -5.12 -2.87
CA GLN A 63 4.51 -5.64 -4.24
C GLN A 63 5.63 -6.65 -4.56
N THR A 64 6.82 -6.44 -4.03
CA THR A 64 7.96 -7.34 -4.22
C THR A 64 7.98 -8.50 -3.24
N LYS A 65 6.96 -8.64 -2.42
CA LYS A 65 6.83 -9.70 -1.40
C LYS A 65 7.99 -9.69 -0.39
N PHE A 66 8.51 -8.49 -0.13
CA PHE A 66 9.61 -8.31 0.80
C PHE A 66 9.31 -8.86 2.20
N TRP A 67 8.05 -8.74 2.64
CA TRP A 67 7.66 -9.13 3.99
C TRP A 67 7.42 -10.63 4.17
N HIS A 68 7.29 -11.41 3.10
CA HIS A 68 6.96 -12.82 3.21
C HIS A 68 7.92 -13.62 4.12
N PRO A 69 9.26 -13.44 4.05
CA PRO A 69 10.17 -14.16 4.95
C PRO A 69 10.01 -13.80 6.42
N PHE A 70 9.41 -12.66 6.73
CA PHE A 70 9.24 -12.17 8.10
C PHE A 70 7.89 -12.57 8.71
N LEU A 71 6.97 -13.12 7.91
CA LEU A 71 5.67 -13.52 8.40
C LEU A 71 5.79 -14.74 9.31
N VAL A 72 5.06 -14.71 10.42
CA VAL A 72 5.02 -15.79 11.42
C VAL A 72 3.59 -16.29 11.57
N GLY A 73 3.42 -17.46 12.17
CA GLY A 73 2.12 -18.08 12.38
C GLY A 73 1.86 -19.24 11.43
N SER A 74 1.19 -20.28 11.92
CA SER A 74 0.97 -21.52 11.19
C SER A 74 -0.36 -21.58 10.43
N VAL A 75 -1.39 -20.85 10.88
CA VAL A 75 -2.72 -20.86 10.27
C VAL A 75 -2.95 -19.56 9.49
N ILE A 76 -2.88 -18.42 10.18
CA ILE A 76 -2.99 -17.11 9.54
C ILE A 76 -1.65 -16.42 9.76
N PRO A 77 -0.89 -16.14 8.69
CA PRO A 77 0.37 -15.44 8.85
C PRO A 77 0.13 -14.01 9.33
N PHE A 78 1.09 -13.48 10.06
CA PHE A 78 1.05 -12.09 10.53
C PHE A 78 2.46 -11.51 10.60
N LEU A 79 2.53 -10.17 10.54
CA LEU A 79 3.78 -9.42 10.64
C LEU A 79 3.87 -8.82 12.04
N ARG A 80 4.98 -9.03 12.72
CA ARG A 80 5.20 -8.50 14.07
C ARG A 80 5.70 -7.06 14.01
N LEU A 81 5.24 -6.24 14.94
CA LEU A 81 5.65 -4.83 15.02
C LEU A 81 7.16 -4.63 15.12
N PRO A 82 7.92 -5.38 15.96
CA PRO A 82 9.36 -5.24 16.00
C PRO A 82 10.06 -5.54 14.67
N ASP A 83 9.59 -6.56 13.94
CA ASP A 83 10.13 -6.91 12.64
C ASP A 83 9.83 -5.83 11.60
N PHE A 84 8.60 -5.31 11.61
CA PHE A 84 8.22 -4.22 10.72
C PHE A 84 9.09 -2.98 10.96
N LYS A 85 9.24 -2.56 12.20
CA LYS A 85 10.08 -1.42 12.57
C LYS A 85 11.53 -1.63 12.11
N LYS A 86 12.10 -2.78 12.45
CA LYS A 86 13.49 -3.09 12.16
C LYS A 86 13.82 -3.02 10.67
N GLU A 87 12.92 -3.52 9.83
CA GLU A 87 13.16 -3.60 8.39
C GLU A 87 12.68 -2.36 7.64
N PHE A 88 11.63 -1.70 8.11
CA PHE A 88 11.07 -0.53 7.43
C PHE A 88 11.92 0.73 7.63
N PHE A 89 12.43 0.97 8.83
CA PHE A 89 13.22 2.17 9.11
C PHE A 89 14.45 2.33 8.20
N PRO A 90 15.28 1.30 8.00
CA PRO A 90 16.42 1.43 7.09
C PRO A 90 16.02 1.72 5.65
N LYS A 91 14.95 1.10 5.18
CA LYS A 91 14.44 1.31 3.81
C LYS A 91 13.92 2.72 3.63
N ALA A 92 13.14 3.21 4.60
CA ALA A 92 12.64 4.58 4.60
C ALA A 92 13.79 5.59 4.62
N SER A 93 14.79 5.37 5.49
CA SER A 93 15.95 6.25 5.61
C SER A 93 16.77 6.29 4.32
N LEU A 94 17.00 5.14 3.69
CA LEU A 94 17.72 5.05 2.43
C LEU A 94 17.03 5.85 1.33
N MET A 95 15.73 5.69 1.22
CA MET A 95 14.92 6.39 0.20
C MET A 95 14.91 7.90 0.44
N MET A 96 14.90 8.33 1.70
CA MET A 96 14.95 9.75 2.02
C MET A 96 16.33 10.35 1.77
N ALA A 97 17.41 9.56 1.88
CA ALA A 97 18.75 10.01 1.53
C ALA A 97 18.91 10.25 0.03
N GLU A 98 18.18 9.51 -0.80
CA GLU A 98 18.15 9.66 -2.26
C GLU A 98 16.89 10.40 -2.72
N HIS A 99 16.59 11.50 -2.05
CA HIS A 99 15.30 12.20 -2.15
C HIS A 99 14.88 12.57 -3.59
N GLU A 100 15.81 13.11 -4.40
CA GLU A 100 15.48 13.53 -5.76
C GLU A 100 15.13 12.35 -6.67
N GLU A 101 15.88 11.27 -6.58
CA GLU A 101 15.60 10.06 -7.33
C GLU A 101 14.30 9.40 -6.86
N HIS A 102 14.07 9.40 -5.55
CA HIS A 102 12.84 8.87 -4.97
C HIS A 102 11.62 9.66 -5.47
N LYS A 103 11.70 10.98 -5.55
CA LYS A 103 10.61 11.81 -6.11
C LYS A 103 10.28 11.42 -7.56
N LYS A 104 11.30 11.18 -8.37
CA LYS A 104 11.10 10.72 -9.75
C LYS A 104 10.41 9.37 -9.80
N ASN A 105 10.82 8.45 -8.94
CA ASN A 105 10.23 7.12 -8.86
C ASN A 105 8.77 7.18 -8.42
N VAL A 106 8.45 8.01 -7.43
CA VAL A 106 7.07 8.23 -6.97
C VAL A 106 6.21 8.78 -8.11
N ALA A 107 6.70 9.77 -8.84
CA ALA A 107 5.98 10.34 -9.98
C ALA A 107 5.73 9.29 -11.06
N ALA A 108 6.73 8.46 -11.36
CA ALA A 108 6.60 7.38 -12.33
C ALA A 108 5.57 6.33 -11.88
N LEU A 109 5.59 5.93 -10.61
CA LEU A 109 4.62 4.98 -10.06
C LEU A 109 3.19 5.53 -10.11
N LYS A 110 2.99 6.80 -9.78
CA LYS A 110 1.68 7.45 -9.88
C LYS A 110 1.15 7.42 -11.32
N LEU A 111 2.02 7.71 -12.28
CA LEU A 111 1.64 7.67 -13.69
C LEU A 111 1.24 6.25 -14.11
N LEU A 112 2.01 5.24 -13.70
CA LEU A 112 1.71 3.83 -13.99
C LEU A 112 0.39 3.41 -13.37
N GLU A 113 0.08 3.83 -12.14
CA GLU A 113 -1.21 3.55 -11.51
C GLU A 113 -2.38 4.16 -12.29
N GLN A 114 -2.23 5.38 -12.77
CA GLN A 114 -3.26 6.04 -13.60
C GLN A 114 -3.49 5.27 -14.90
N LYS A 115 -2.41 4.81 -15.55
CA LYS A 115 -2.50 4.03 -16.79
C LYS A 115 -3.16 2.67 -16.54
N GLU A 116 -2.77 1.99 -15.46
CA GLU A 116 -3.38 0.73 -15.08
C GLU A 116 -4.89 0.89 -14.86
N LYS A 117 -5.30 1.93 -14.16
CA LYS A 117 -6.71 2.23 -13.94
C LYS A 117 -7.46 2.44 -15.25
N GLN A 118 -6.88 3.21 -16.18
CA GLN A 118 -7.47 3.43 -17.51
C GLN A 118 -7.63 2.14 -18.28
N PHE A 119 -6.63 1.26 -18.26
CA PHE A 119 -6.69 -0.02 -18.94
C PHE A 119 -7.75 -0.94 -18.33
N HIS A 120 -7.91 -0.97 -17.01
CA HIS A 120 -8.97 -1.71 -16.35
C HIS A 120 -10.35 -1.19 -16.73
N GLU A 121 -10.53 0.13 -16.77
CA GLU A 121 -11.79 0.74 -17.22
C GLU A 121 -12.09 0.36 -18.67
N ASN A 122 -11.08 0.37 -19.55
CA ASN A 122 -11.24 -0.03 -20.94
C ASN A 122 -11.62 -1.51 -21.09
N ILE A 123 -11.00 -2.39 -20.30
CA ILE A 123 -11.35 -3.81 -20.27
C ILE A 123 -12.80 -4.00 -19.85
N ASN A 124 -13.24 -3.28 -18.83
CA ASN A 124 -14.63 -3.35 -18.37
C ASN A 124 -15.60 -2.89 -19.44
N LEU A 125 -15.28 -1.81 -20.15
CA LEU A 125 -16.09 -1.34 -21.28
C LEU A 125 -16.18 -2.38 -22.40
N ILE A 126 -15.06 -3.00 -22.76
CA ILE A 126 -15.02 -4.06 -23.76
C ILE A 126 -15.92 -5.23 -23.34
N ASN A 127 -15.84 -5.64 -22.09
CA ASN A 127 -16.67 -6.70 -21.55
C ASN A 127 -18.16 -6.35 -21.58
N ASP A 128 -18.50 -5.11 -21.26
CA ASP A 128 -19.88 -4.64 -21.31
C ASP A 128 -20.41 -4.62 -22.74
N MET A 129 -19.62 -4.14 -23.68
CA MET A 129 -19.99 -4.14 -25.12
C MET A 129 -20.18 -5.55 -25.64
N ARG A 130 -19.27 -6.46 -25.30
CA ARG A 130 -19.36 -7.88 -25.66
C ARG A 130 -20.65 -8.48 -25.10
N ARG A 131 -20.97 -8.18 -23.86
CA ARG A 131 -22.18 -8.65 -23.18
C ARG A 131 -23.44 -8.21 -23.90
N VAL A 132 -23.49 -6.95 -24.30
CA VAL A 132 -24.64 -6.41 -25.06
C VAL A 132 -24.85 -7.14 -26.38
N ILE A 133 -23.77 -7.39 -27.12
CA ILE A 133 -23.83 -8.09 -28.39
C ILE A 133 -24.28 -9.54 -28.19
N LEU A 134 -23.66 -10.25 -27.24
CA LEU A 134 -23.98 -11.65 -26.98
C LEU A 134 -25.40 -11.85 -26.46
N TYR A 135 -25.91 -10.89 -25.71
CA TYR A 135 -27.26 -10.95 -25.16
C TYR A 135 -28.33 -11.06 -26.26
N ARG A 136 -28.08 -10.52 -27.44
CA ARG A 136 -29.00 -10.64 -28.59
C ARG A 136 -29.24 -12.09 -28.98
N TYR A 137 -28.23 -12.94 -28.84
CA TYR A 137 -28.33 -14.36 -29.20
C TYR A 137 -29.04 -15.19 -28.11
N CYS A 138 -29.23 -14.63 -26.93
CA CYS A 138 -29.93 -15.28 -25.83
C CYS A 138 -31.40 -14.90 -25.76
N ARG A 139 -31.84 -13.97 -26.57
CA ARG A 139 -33.24 -13.56 -26.64
C ARG A 139 -34.10 -14.62 -27.32
N LYS A 140 -35.18 -14.96 -26.67
CA LYS A 140 -36.23 -15.82 -27.26
C LYS A 140 -37.24 -15.01 -28.01
#